data_275d687696610bc54ce5de7a8d0e3728
#
_entry.id   275d687696610bc54ce5de7a8d0e3728
#
_cell.length_a   1.000
_cell.length_b   1.000
_cell.length_c   1.000
_cell.angle_alpha   90.00
_cell.angle_beta   90.00
_cell.angle_gamma   90.00
#
_symmetry.space_group_name_H-M   'P 1'
#
loop_
_entity.id
_entity.type
_entity.pdbx_description
1 polymer ?
#
loop_
_entity_poly.entity_id
_entity_poly.type
_entity_poly.pdbx_seq_one_letter_code
_entity_poly.pdbx_strand_id
1 'polypeptide(L)'
;MTSTTDLSHAADAAPGTSRWPLAGLLVLAGAAFVTILTEALPAGVLPAMSADLHVTEARAGLLVTVYALAAALTAIPVTAWTLVVPRRALLLTLLLGFAATNAVTAVSADFTLTLIARIVSGVFAGLLWAMVPAYAARLAPERSGKAIATALAGMTVGLSLGIPAGTALGGLIGWRWTFGLLTALALALAAAALRRLPRLPGERARRGGGLLSTIRTPGIAAINTASIATVLGFYVLYTYIAPFVERAGLDVSTGTVLFVFGLGSMGGVWFAGTTADRRLRTATLSLLALATLCLVTFGLFGHSTAAVLLGAFLWGGTHGGIPTLMQTAGVRAAPQDPDTANSLWVTGWNIGMAGGSLLGGTALTRAGTGALPWTAAALLAAAVLTTALARRNGFPPAD
;
A
#
# COMPACT_ATOMS: atom_id res chain seq x y z
N MET A 1 -1.26 -24.22 -71.04
CA MET A 1 -0.46 -23.03 -70.65
C MET A 1 -1.03 -22.59 -69.33
N THR A 2 -0.53 -23.13 -68.25
CA THR A 2 -0.97 -22.91 -66.89
C THR A 2 0.05 -21.98 -66.25
N SER A 3 -0.42 -20.78 -65.85
CA SER A 3 0.35 -19.78 -65.12
C SER A 3 0.50 -20.19 -63.64
N THR A 4 1.69 -20.52 -63.23
CA THR A 4 2.11 -20.67 -61.85
C THR A 4 2.45 -19.29 -61.31
N THR A 5 1.52 -18.70 -60.57
CA THR A 5 1.72 -17.40 -59.88
C THR A 5 2.29 -17.63 -58.49
N ASP A 6 3.41 -17.04 -58.26
CA ASP A 6 4.21 -16.87 -57.05
C ASP A 6 3.45 -16.86 -55.71
N LEU A 7 3.75 -17.84 -54.85
CA LEU A 7 3.45 -17.93 -53.41
C LEU A 7 4.76 -17.82 -52.59
N SER A 8 5.62 -16.84 -52.86
CA SER A 8 6.91 -16.74 -52.19
C SER A 8 7.21 -15.36 -51.60
N HIS A 9 6.23 -14.72 -50.93
CA HIS A 9 6.53 -13.51 -50.16
C HIS A 9 5.68 -13.36 -48.91
N ALA A 10 5.58 -14.40 -48.11
CA ALA A 10 4.97 -14.32 -46.77
C ALA A 10 5.79 -15.12 -45.75
N ALA A 11 7.10 -15.00 -45.82
CA ALA A 11 7.97 -15.53 -44.76
C ALA A 11 8.96 -14.45 -44.34
N ASP A 12 9.14 -14.35 -43.05
CA ASP A 12 10.10 -13.48 -42.33
C ASP A 12 9.64 -12.09 -41.88
N ALA A 13 8.54 -12.04 -41.12
CA ALA A 13 8.52 -11.15 -39.98
C ALA A 13 8.97 -11.96 -38.77
N ALA A 14 10.27 -12.09 -38.55
CA ALA A 14 10.81 -12.59 -37.31
C ALA A 14 10.21 -11.80 -36.15
N PRO A 15 9.72 -12.43 -35.05
CA PRO A 15 9.23 -11.72 -33.91
C PRO A 15 10.39 -10.90 -33.36
N GLY A 16 10.37 -9.60 -33.65
CA GLY A 16 11.33 -8.66 -33.09
C GLY A 16 11.34 -8.83 -31.61
N THR A 17 12.47 -9.25 -31.03
CA THR A 17 12.69 -9.30 -29.58
C THR A 17 12.43 -7.92 -29.02
N SER A 18 11.19 -7.65 -28.62
CA SER A 18 10.82 -6.37 -28.02
C SER A 18 11.68 -6.22 -26.78
N ARG A 19 12.61 -5.28 -26.82
CA ARG A 19 13.51 -4.99 -25.67
C ARG A 19 12.64 -4.78 -24.44
N TRP A 20 12.97 -5.48 -23.35
CA TRP A 20 12.30 -5.34 -22.08
C TRP A 20 12.20 -3.86 -21.69
N PRO A 21 11.01 -3.26 -21.45
CA PRO A 21 10.81 -1.83 -21.26
C PRO A 21 11.20 -1.40 -19.82
N LEU A 22 12.43 -1.78 -19.39
CA LEU A 22 12.91 -1.60 -18.03
C LEU A 22 12.81 -0.14 -17.58
N ALA A 23 13.21 0.82 -18.45
CA ALA A 23 13.17 2.23 -18.08
C ALA A 23 11.75 2.73 -17.77
N GLY A 24 10.75 2.29 -18.54
CA GLY A 24 9.34 2.62 -18.28
C GLY A 24 8.82 1.96 -16.99
N LEU A 25 9.19 0.70 -16.76
CA LEU A 25 8.81 -0.03 -15.55
C LEU A 25 9.47 0.56 -14.29
N LEU A 26 10.72 1.03 -14.38
CA LEU A 26 11.38 1.74 -13.28
C LEU A 26 10.72 3.10 -12.96
N VAL A 27 10.20 3.81 -13.96
CA VAL A 27 9.40 5.02 -13.72
C VAL A 27 8.12 4.68 -12.95
N LEU A 28 7.43 3.60 -13.33
CA LEU A 28 6.24 3.13 -12.59
C LEU A 28 6.60 2.66 -11.17
N ALA A 29 7.73 1.98 -11.00
CA ALA A 29 8.23 1.60 -9.68
C ALA A 29 8.56 2.84 -8.82
N GLY A 30 9.19 3.85 -9.39
CA GLY A 30 9.42 5.13 -8.73
C GLY A 30 8.11 5.84 -8.34
N ALA A 31 7.09 5.79 -9.19
CA ALA A 31 5.77 6.34 -8.88
C ALA A 31 5.13 5.60 -7.69
N ALA A 32 5.16 4.26 -7.66
CA ALA A 32 4.70 3.47 -6.52
C ALA A 32 5.50 3.77 -5.25
N PHE A 33 6.83 3.95 -5.37
CA PHE A 33 7.71 4.35 -4.26
C PHE A 33 7.31 5.71 -3.67
N VAL A 34 7.14 6.75 -4.49
CA VAL A 34 6.73 8.09 -4.01
C VAL A 34 5.36 8.03 -3.35
N THR A 35 4.44 7.27 -3.93
CA THR A 35 3.08 7.14 -3.38
C THR A 35 3.10 6.56 -1.98
N ILE A 36 3.80 5.42 -1.77
CA ILE A 36 3.85 4.79 -0.45
C ILE A 36 4.60 5.64 0.58
N LEU A 37 5.63 6.39 0.16
CA LEU A 37 6.30 7.33 1.05
C LEU A 37 5.39 8.50 1.42
N THR A 38 4.72 9.11 0.46
CA THR A 38 3.74 10.19 0.72
C THR A 38 2.65 9.70 1.67
N GLU A 39 2.21 8.44 1.55
CA GLU A 39 1.19 7.82 2.39
C GLU A 39 1.66 7.63 3.84
N ALA A 40 2.79 6.96 4.03
CA ALA A 40 3.18 6.39 5.31
C ALA A 40 4.22 7.22 6.10
N LEU A 41 4.96 8.12 5.44
CA LEU A 41 5.98 8.96 6.10
C LEU A 41 5.46 9.78 7.29
N PRO A 42 4.23 10.36 7.25
CA PRO A 42 3.71 11.10 8.39
C PRO A 42 3.71 10.29 9.70
N ALA A 43 3.49 8.97 9.66
CA ALA A 43 3.54 8.12 10.85
C ALA A 43 4.94 8.09 11.51
N GLY A 44 5.99 8.10 10.70
CA GLY A 44 7.38 8.08 11.17
C GLY A 44 7.87 9.42 11.76
N VAL A 45 7.23 10.55 11.37
CA VAL A 45 7.62 11.90 11.79
C VAL A 45 6.49 12.62 12.55
N LEU A 46 5.51 11.87 13.04
CA LEU A 46 4.27 12.38 13.61
C LEU A 46 4.50 13.36 14.78
N PRO A 47 5.38 13.11 15.77
CA PRO A 47 5.62 14.03 16.87
C PRO A 47 6.15 15.39 16.38
N ALA A 48 7.11 15.38 15.45
CA ALA A 48 7.66 16.60 14.89
C ALA A 48 6.60 17.40 14.10
N MET A 49 5.74 16.71 13.33
CA MET A 49 4.62 17.36 12.64
C MET A 49 3.61 17.95 13.62
N SER A 50 3.27 17.22 14.70
CA SER A 50 2.31 17.69 15.69
C SER A 50 2.80 18.94 16.42
N ALA A 51 4.08 18.96 16.80
CA ALA A 51 4.72 20.11 17.44
C ALA A 51 4.72 21.34 16.54
N ASP A 52 5.20 21.20 15.30
CA ASP A 52 5.33 22.32 14.36
C ASP A 52 3.99 22.86 13.82
N LEU A 53 2.96 22.02 13.76
CA LEU A 53 1.61 22.40 13.35
C LEU A 53 0.72 22.81 14.56
N HIS A 54 1.29 22.84 15.77
CA HIS A 54 0.61 23.22 17.01
C HIS A 54 -0.68 22.44 17.29
N VAL A 55 -0.66 21.12 17.03
CA VAL A 55 -1.79 20.21 17.26
C VAL A 55 -1.37 19.01 18.10
N THR A 56 -2.32 18.27 18.66
CA THR A 56 -2.03 17.01 19.34
C THR A 56 -1.63 15.93 18.32
N GLU A 57 -0.87 14.93 18.76
CA GLU A 57 -0.49 13.77 17.91
C GLU A 57 -1.71 13.04 17.37
N ALA A 58 -2.77 12.89 18.16
CA ALA A 58 -4.03 12.30 17.70
C ALA A 58 -4.65 13.12 16.56
N ARG A 59 -4.55 14.45 16.63
CA ARG A 59 -5.01 15.34 15.57
C ARG A 59 -4.10 15.29 14.35
N ALA A 60 -2.78 15.19 14.54
CA ALA A 60 -1.82 14.96 13.45
C ALA A 60 -2.06 13.60 12.74
N GLY A 61 -2.48 12.57 13.47
CA GLY A 61 -2.88 11.28 12.89
C GLY A 61 -4.03 11.37 11.89
N LEU A 62 -4.89 12.41 11.96
CA LEU A 62 -5.92 12.64 10.94
C LEU A 62 -5.33 12.88 9.55
N LEU A 63 -4.06 13.30 9.44
CA LEU A 63 -3.37 13.45 8.15
C LEU A 63 -3.24 12.10 7.41
N VAL A 64 -3.12 10.99 8.14
CA VAL A 64 -3.17 9.63 7.58
C VAL A 64 -4.60 9.20 7.31
N THR A 65 -5.51 9.47 8.25
CA THR A 65 -6.94 9.13 8.14
C THR A 65 -7.58 9.73 6.89
N VAL A 66 -7.44 11.06 6.68
CA VAL A 66 -8.09 11.73 5.54
C VAL A 66 -7.48 11.35 4.20
N TYR A 67 -6.19 11.07 4.16
CA TYR A 67 -5.53 10.55 2.96
C TYR A 67 -6.14 9.19 2.56
N ALA A 68 -6.21 8.25 3.49
CA ALA A 68 -6.76 6.92 3.25
C ALA A 68 -8.25 6.97 2.88
N LEU A 69 -9.03 7.81 3.58
CA LEU A 69 -10.44 7.98 3.30
C LEU A 69 -10.66 8.56 1.90
N ALA A 70 -9.90 9.58 1.51
CA ALA A 70 -9.95 10.15 0.17
C ALA A 70 -9.57 9.11 -0.89
N ALA A 71 -8.52 8.31 -0.67
CA ALA A 71 -8.14 7.21 -1.55
C ALA A 71 -9.27 6.19 -1.69
N ALA A 72 -9.88 5.75 -0.57
CA ALA A 72 -10.98 4.79 -0.58
C ALA A 72 -12.20 5.27 -1.37
N LEU A 73 -12.64 6.50 -1.10
CA LEU A 73 -13.85 7.07 -1.69
C LEU A 73 -13.69 7.37 -3.18
N THR A 74 -12.48 7.66 -3.63
CA THR A 74 -12.21 8.10 -5.01
C THR A 74 -11.65 7.00 -5.91
N ALA A 75 -11.08 5.92 -5.36
CA ALA A 75 -10.46 4.85 -6.13
C ALA A 75 -11.39 4.29 -7.23
N ILE A 76 -12.63 3.96 -6.93
CA ILE A 76 -13.57 3.40 -7.91
C ILE A 76 -14.12 4.49 -8.85
N PRO A 77 -14.79 5.56 -8.37
CA PRO A 77 -15.46 6.52 -9.26
C PRO A 77 -14.48 7.31 -10.13
N VAL A 78 -13.35 7.78 -9.56
CA VAL A 78 -12.40 8.59 -10.33
C VAL A 78 -11.59 7.73 -11.30
N THR A 79 -11.29 6.46 -10.94
CA THR A 79 -10.70 5.52 -11.89
C THR A 79 -11.62 5.28 -13.08
N ALA A 80 -12.94 5.09 -12.85
CA ALA A 80 -13.90 4.90 -13.93
C ALA A 80 -13.96 6.12 -14.89
N TRP A 81 -13.94 7.34 -14.36
CA TRP A 81 -13.92 8.56 -15.17
C TRP A 81 -12.63 8.77 -15.94
N THR A 82 -11.51 8.34 -15.39
CA THR A 82 -10.18 8.52 -15.99
C THR A 82 -9.76 7.38 -16.91
N LEU A 83 -10.59 6.32 -17.08
CA LEU A 83 -10.29 5.21 -17.98
C LEU A 83 -9.97 5.65 -19.41
N VAL A 84 -10.70 6.64 -19.92
CA VAL A 84 -10.54 7.18 -21.29
C VAL A 84 -9.30 8.07 -21.45
N VAL A 85 -8.69 8.49 -20.36
CA VAL A 85 -7.52 9.37 -20.38
C VAL A 85 -6.28 8.57 -20.82
N PRO A 86 -5.43 9.09 -21.75
CA PRO A 86 -4.18 8.45 -22.10
C PRO A 86 -3.29 8.22 -20.86
N ARG A 87 -2.80 6.97 -20.70
CA ARG A 87 -2.14 6.52 -19.46
C ARG A 87 -0.94 7.37 -19.05
N ARG A 88 -0.13 7.83 -20.04
CA ARG A 88 1.00 8.72 -19.76
C ARG A 88 0.54 10.08 -19.23
N ALA A 89 -0.49 10.68 -19.82
CA ALA A 89 -1.02 11.95 -19.37
C ALA A 89 -1.56 11.85 -17.94
N LEU A 90 -2.32 10.79 -17.65
CA LEU A 90 -2.83 10.53 -16.31
C LEU A 90 -1.68 10.39 -15.30
N LEU A 91 -0.64 9.59 -15.59
CA LEU A 91 0.52 9.44 -14.70
C LEU A 91 1.22 10.77 -14.42
N LEU A 92 1.38 11.60 -15.45
CA LEU A 92 1.99 12.93 -15.30
C LEU A 92 1.15 13.82 -14.38
N THR A 93 -0.17 13.84 -14.56
CA THR A 93 -1.10 14.57 -13.66
C THR A 93 -0.94 14.10 -12.20
N LEU A 94 -0.85 12.79 -11.99
CA LEU A 94 -0.70 12.24 -10.63
C LEU A 94 0.65 12.60 -10.02
N LEU A 95 1.76 12.47 -10.76
CA LEU A 95 3.10 12.82 -10.26
C LEU A 95 3.24 14.32 -9.99
N LEU A 96 2.70 15.18 -10.85
CA LEU A 96 2.67 16.62 -10.62
C LEU A 96 1.75 16.99 -9.46
N GLY A 97 0.63 16.28 -9.31
CA GLY A 97 -0.25 16.41 -8.16
C GLY A 97 0.44 16.03 -6.85
N PHE A 98 1.18 14.90 -6.81
CA PHE A 98 2.01 14.55 -5.65
C PHE A 98 3.10 15.57 -5.38
N ALA A 99 3.76 16.09 -6.42
CA ALA A 99 4.76 17.14 -6.25
C ALA A 99 4.14 18.39 -5.61
N ALA A 100 2.99 18.85 -6.10
CA ALA A 100 2.31 20.02 -5.57
C ALA A 100 1.86 19.80 -4.11
N THR A 101 1.21 18.68 -3.82
CA THR A 101 0.71 18.41 -2.45
C THR A 101 1.82 18.15 -1.43
N ASN A 102 2.92 17.49 -1.83
CA ASN A 102 4.10 17.34 -0.98
C ASN A 102 4.81 18.68 -0.78
N ALA A 103 4.88 19.54 -1.80
CA ALA A 103 5.42 20.90 -1.66
C ALA A 103 4.58 21.74 -0.69
N VAL A 104 3.24 21.71 -0.81
CA VAL A 104 2.36 22.39 0.15
C VAL A 104 2.59 21.84 1.56
N THR A 105 2.67 20.52 1.74
CA THR A 105 2.97 19.90 3.03
C THR A 105 4.32 20.36 3.58
N ALA A 106 5.35 20.49 2.75
CA ALA A 106 6.70 20.91 3.16
C ALA A 106 6.74 22.37 3.66
N VAL A 107 5.98 23.27 3.06
CA VAL A 107 6.04 24.71 3.38
C VAL A 107 4.94 25.19 4.32
N SER A 108 3.89 24.38 4.51
CA SER A 108 2.74 24.76 5.31
C SER A 108 3.09 24.84 6.81
N ALA A 109 2.68 25.95 7.46
CA ALA A 109 2.66 26.10 8.91
C ALA A 109 1.23 25.92 9.48
N ASP A 110 0.23 25.74 8.61
CA ASP A 110 -1.18 25.57 8.99
C ASP A 110 -1.62 24.11 8.85
N PHE A 111 -2.26 23.60 9.92
CA PHE A 111 -2.75 22.23 9.95
C PHE A 111 -3.86 21.99 8.90
N THR A 112 -4.77 22.97 8.72
CA THR A 112 -5.90 22.80 7.81
C THR A 112 -5.43 22.74 6.35
N LEU A 113 -4.47 23.60 5.97
CA LEU A 113 -3.86 23.56 4.64
C LEU A 113 -3.14 22.24 4.40
N THR A 114 -2.39 21.75 5.39
CA THR A 114 -1.74 20.44 5.34
C THR A 114 -2.78 19.31 5.19
N LEU A 115 -3.90 19.39 5.94
CA LEU A 115 -4.98 18.41 5.86
C LEU A 115 -5.62 18.36 4.46
N ILE A 116 -5.87 19.53 3.85
CA ILE A 116 -6.39 19.63 2.48
C ILE A 116 -5.40 19.02 1.49
N ALA A 117 -4.12 19.33 1.62
CA ALA A 117 -3.07 18.72 0.78
C ALA A 117 -3.06 17.18 0.89
N ARG A 118 -3.27 16.63 2.11
CA ARG A 118 -3.38 15.19 2.35
C ARG A 118 -4.61 14.56 1.70
N ILE A 119 -5.77 15.23 1.75
CA ILE A 119 -6.99 14.78 1.06
C ILE A 119 -6.74 14.69 -0.45
N VAL A 120 -6.18 15.73 -1.05
CA VAL A 120 -5.87 15.77 -2.49
C VAL A 120 -4.83 14.70 -2.86
N SER A 121 -3.78 14.51 -2.04
CA SER A 121 -2.81 13.42 -2.23
C SER A 121 -3.48 12.05 -2.20
N GLY A 122 -4.44 11.83 -1.29
CA GLY A 122 -5.19 10.58 -1.19
C GLY A 122 -5.98 10.27 -2.46
N VAL A 123 -6.62 11.29 -3.07
CA VAL A 123 -7.29 11.14 -4.36
C VAL A 123 -6.32 10.65 -5.44
N PHE A 124 -5.13 11.26 -5.52
CA PHE A 124 -4.11 10.84 -6.49
C PHE A 124 -3.58 9.44 -6.21
N ALA A 125 -3.44 9.06 -4.94
CA ALA A 125 -2.99 7.73 -4.55
C ALA A 125 -3.96 6.63 -4.97
N GLY A 126 -5.25 6.80 -4.72
CA GLY A 126 -6.27 5.84 -5.13
C GLY A 126 -6.23 5.55 -6.64
N LEU A 127 -6.06 6.62 -7.44
CA LEU A 127 -5.89 6.50 -8.90
C LEU A 127 -4.59 5.81 -9.29
N LEU A 128 -3.48 6.14 -8.63
CA LEU A 128 -2.17 5.60 -8.98
C LEU A 128 -2.11 4.10 -8.69
N TRP A 129 -2.60 3.66 -7.54
CA TRP A 129 -2.66 2.23 -7.20
C TRP A 129 -3.52 1.42 -8.18
N ALA A 130 -4.61 2.00 -8.69
CA ALA A 130 -5.43 1.35 -9.72
C ALA A 130 -4.73 1.31 -11.10
N MET A 131 -3.98 2.36 -11.45
CA MET A 131 -3.40 2.53 -12.78
C MET A 131 -2.08 1.78 -12.98
N VAL A 132 -1.19 1.76 -11.98
CA VAL A 132 0.19 1.25 -12.14
C VAL A 132 0.25 -0.20 -12.62
N PRO A 133 -0.50 -1.16 -12.04
CA PRO A 133 -0.47 -2.54 -12.51
C PRO A 133 -0.96 -2.69 -13.96
N ALA A 134 -2.05 -2.02 -14.31
CA ALA A 134 -2.62 -2.07 -15.66
C ALA A 134 -1.67 -1.44 -16.70
N TYR A 135 -1.03 -0.33 -16.36
CA TYR A 135 -0.05 0.30 -17.25
C TYR A 135 1.19 -0.58 -17.44
N ALA A 136 1.72 -1.17 -16.38
CA ALA A 136 2.85 -2.09 -16.43
C ALA A 136 2.55 -3.31 -17.31
N ALA A 137 1.38 -3.93 -17.15
CA ALA A 137 0.95 -5.05 -17.97
C ALA A 137 0.92 -4.70 -19.46
N ARG A 138 0.47 -3.50 -19.81
CA ARG A 138 0.40 -3.02 -21.21
C ARG A 138 1.76 -2.66 -21.80
N LEU A 139 2.76 -2.35 -20.98
CA LEU A 139 4.13 -2.11 -21.44
C LEU A 139 4.82 -3.40 -21.88
N ALA A 140 4.47 -4.54 -21.30
CA ALA A 140 5.03 -5.85 -21.64
C ALA A 140 3.94 -6.95 -21.61
N PRO A 141 3.05 -7.00 -22.59
CA PRO A 141 1.89 -7.90 -22.59
C PRO A 141 2.27 -9.38 -22.48
N GLU A 142 3.36 -9.80 -23.15
CA GLU A 142 3.85 -11.20 -23.14
C GLU A 142 4.40 -11.62 -21.76
N ARG A 143 4.78 -10.67 -20.91
CA ARG A 143 5.36 -10.89 -19.58
C ARG A 143 4.70 -9.99 -18.55
N SER A 144 3.38 -9.85 -18.63
CA SER A 144 2.60 -8.89 -17.82
C SER A 144 2.79 -9.08 -16.30
N GLY A 145 2.82 -10.32 -15.83
CA GLY A 145 3.07 -10.61 -14.41
C GLY A 145 4.42 -10.10 -13.94
N LYS A 146 5.51 -10.30 -14.73
CA LYS A 146 6.84 -9.78 -14.40
C LYS A 146 6.86 -8.24 -14.46
N ALA A 147 6.15 -7.64 -15.40
CA ALA A 147 6.07 -6.18 -15.52
C ALA A 147 5.35 -5.56 -14.32
N ILE A 148 4.21 -6.13 -13.90
CA ILE A 148 3.48 -5.72 -12.69
C ILE A 148 4.37 -5.86 -11.45
N ALA A 149 5.03 -7.00 -11.27
CA ALA A 149 5.93 -7.23 -10.15
C ALA A 149 7.08 -6.21 -10.11
N THR A 150 7.68 -5.88 -11.28
CA THR A 150 8.73 -4.87 -11.37
C THR A 150 8.23 -3.48 -10.99
N ALA A 151 7.04 -3.09 -11.44
CA ALA A 151 6.45 -1.80 -11.10
C ALA A 151 6.07 -1.71 -9.62
N LEU A 152 5.51 -2.77 -9.04
CA LEU A 152 5.13 -2.81 -7.62
C LEU A 152 6.32 -3.03 -6.67
N ALA A 153 7.49 -3.45 -7.16
CA ALA A 153 8.72 -3.52 -6.35
C ALA A 153 9.08 -2.15 -5.72
N GLY A 154 8.69 -1.04 -6.37
CA GLY A 154 8.84 0.30 -5.80
C GLY A 154 8.12 0.48 -4.46
N MET A 155 6.93 -0.10 -4.29
CA MET A 155 6.22 -0.13 -3.00
C MET A 155 7.03 -0.88 -1.94
N THR A 156 7.54 -2.07 -2.27
CA THR A 156 8.33 -2.88 -1.34
C THR A 156 9.60 -2.16 -0.90
N VAL A 157 10.32 -1.54 -1.85
CA VAL A 157 11.53 -0.73 -1.55
C VAL A 157 11.14 0.50 -0.70
N GLY A 158 10.00 1.12 -0.99
CA GLY A 158 9.47 2.24 -0.22
C GLY A 158 9.20 1.86 1.24
N LEU A 159 8.49 0.77 1.47
CA LEU A 159 8.19 0.25 2.81
C LEU A 159 9.46 -0.17 3.58
N SER A 160 10.38 -0.88 2.91
CA SER A 160 11.53 -1.49 3.58
C SER A 160 12.69 -0.52 3.81
N LEU A 161 12.92 0.42 2.90
CA LEU A 161 14.05 1.35 2.94
C LEU A 161 13.61 2.81 2.94
N GLY A 162 12.61 3.15 2.14
CA GLY A 162 12.19 4.53 1.92
C GLY A 162 11.60 5.17 3.16
N ILE A 163 10.67 4.51 3.85
CA ILE A 163 10.03 5.04 5.06
C ILE A 163 11.04 5.15 6.21
N PRO A 164 11.86 4.12 6.52
CA PRO A 164 12.90 4.27 7.53
C PRO A 164 13.90 5.39 7.24
N ALA A 165 14.38 5.47 5.99
CA ALA A 165 15.30 6.53 5.57
C ALA A 165 14.64 7.92 5.65
N GLY A 166 13.39 8.03 5.20
CA GLY A 166 12.62 9.27 5.29
C GLY A 166 12.36 9.71 6.73
N THR A 167 12.09 8.76 7.63
CA THR A 167 11.93 9.02 9.07
C THR A 167 13.25 9.48 9.70
N ALA A 168 14.35 8.80 9.40
CA ALA A 168 15.68 9.19 9.88
C ALA A 168 16.09 10.57 9.36
N LEU A 169 15.89 10.85 8.07
CA LEU A 169 16.11 12.18 7.48
C LEU A 169 15.22 13.24 8.15
N GLY A 170 13.96 12.90 8.42
CA GLY A 170 13.04 13.80 9.14
C GLY A 170 13.55 14.19 10.52
N GLY A 171 14.24 13.28 11.22
CA GLY A 171 14.90 13.57 12.48
C GLY A 171 16.18 14.40 12.35
N LEU A 172 16.93 14.25 11.23
CA LEU A 172 18.22 14.92 11.02
C LEU A 172 18.07 16.32 10.43
N ILE A 173 17.27 16.48 9.38
CA ILE A 173 17.13 17.72 8.62
C ILE A 173 15.74 18.36 8.73
N GLY A 174 14.85 17.73 9.48
CA GLY A 174 13.47 18.13 9.64
C GLY A 174 12.52 17.50 8.61
N TRP A 175 11.29 17.21 9.05
CA TRP A 175 10.27 16.56 8.24
C TRP A 175 9.87 17.38 7.01
N ARG A 176 9.92 18.70 7.08
CA ARG A 176 9.61 19.58 5.95
C ARG A 176 10.54 19.35 4.77
N TRP A 177 11.84 19.22 5.02
CA TRP A 177 12.83 18.91 3.97
C TRP A 177 12.63 17.52 3.39
N THR A 178 12.18 16.56 4.18
CA THR A 178 11.85 15.22 3.68
C THR A 178 10.70 15.26 2.68
N PHE A 179 9.64 16.05 2.94
CA PHE A 179 8.57 16.27 1.96
C PHE A 179 9.04 17.09 0.75
N GLY A 180 9.98 18.02 0.93
CA GLY A 180 10.66 18.71 -0.16
C GLY A 180 11.42 17.76 -1.09
N LEU A 181 12.12 16.77 -0.54
CA LEU A 181 12.79 15.71 -1.32
C LEU A 181 11.78 14.85 -2.08
N LEU A 182 10.62 14.50 -1.48
CA LEU A 182 9.55 13.80 -2.19
C LEU A 182 9.00 14.63 -3.34
N THR A 183 8.87 15.94 -3.16
CA THR A 183 8.50 16.87 -4.24
C THR A 183 9.50 16.80 -5.39
N ALA A 184 10.80 16.94 -5.10
CA ALA A 184 11.85 16.88 -6.12
C ALA A 184 11.86 15.52 -6.85
N LEU A 185 11.69 14.43 -6.10
CA LEU A 185 11.62 13.08 -6.68
C LEU A 185 10.39 12.90 -7.59
N ALA A 186 9.22 13.38 -7.17
CA ALA A 186 8.01 13.33 -7.99
C ALA A 186 8.17 14.13 -9.30
N LEU A 187 8.80 15.30 -9.26
CA LEU A 187 9.12 16.10 -10.46
C LEU A 187 10.14 15.39 -11.38
N ALA A 188 11.18 14.78 -10.80
CA ALA A 188 12.15 13.99 -11.55
C ALA A 188 11.50 12.79 -12.25
N LEU A 189 10.59 12.11 -11.57
CA LEU A 189 9.82 11.00 -12.14
C LEU A 189 8.85 11.48 -13.22
N ALA A 190 8.22 12.64 -13.07
CA ALA A 190 7.39 13.23 -14.11
C ALA A 190 8.22 13.54 -15.37
N ALA A 191 9.41 14.13 -15.22
CA ALA A 191 10.34 14.35 -16.32
C ALA A 191 10.83 13.05 -16.98
N ALA A 192 11.09 12.00 -16.17
CA ALA A 192 11.44 10.68 -16.67
C ALA A 192 10.27 10.01 -17.42
N ALA A 193 9.04 10.15 -16.92
CA ALA A 193 7.83 9.66 -17.57
C ALA A 193 7.61 10.30 -18.94
N LEU A 194 7.86 11.60 -19.08
CA LEU A 194 7.81 12.30 -20.36
C LEU A 194 8.78 11.73 -21.39
N ARG A 195 9.95 11.29 -20.95
CA ARG A 195 11.02 10.81 -21.85
C ARG A 195 10.97 9.32 -22.12
N ARG A 196 10.50 8.51 -21.18
CA ARG A 196 10.65 7.03 -21.19
C ARG A 196 9.37 6.26 -21.41
N LEU A 197 8.21 6.86 -21.16
CA LEU A 197 6.93 6.16 -21.29
C LEU A 197 6.25 6.45 -22.62
N PRO A 198 5.71 5.43 -23.31
CA PRO A 198 4.94 5.60 -24.52
C PRO A 198 3.56 6.22 -24.22
N ARG A 199 2.96 6.85 -25.23
CA ARG A 199 1.59 7.36 -25.14
C ARG A 199 0.61 6.21 -25.39
N LEU A 200 0.26 5.44 -24.35
CA LEU A 200 -0.79 4.45 -24.47
C LEU A 200 -2.16 5.11 -24.37
N PRO A 201 -3.09 4.77 -25.28
CA PRO A 201 -4.47 5.29 -25.23
C PRO A 201 -5.16 4.84 -23.95
N GLY A 202 -6.20 5.57 -23.53
CA GLY A 202 -7.12 5.15 -22.50
C GLY A 202 -7.84 3.86 -22.90
N GLU A 203 -8.57 3.29 -21.97
CA GLU A 203 -9.37 2.09 -22.16
C GLU A 203 -10.85 2.46 -22.19
N ARG A 204 -11.64 1.72 -22.96
CA ARG A 204 -13.09 1.80 -22.84
C ARG A 204 -13.52 1.06 -21.58
N ALA A 205 -14.48 1.61 -20.84
CA ALA A 205 -15.02 0.93 -19.67
C ALA A 205 -15.52 -0.48 -20.08
N ARG A 206 -14.90 -1.50 -19.52
CA ARG A 206 -15.45 -2.85 -19.60
C ARG A 206 -16.68 -2.89 -18.69
N ARG A 207 -17.80 -3.37 -19.19
CA ARG A 207 -18.92 -3.76 -18.33
C ARG A 207 -18.48 -5.02 -17.56
N GLY A 208 -17.84 -4.82 -16.41
CA GLY A 208 -17.56 -5.88 -15.45
C GLY A 208 -18.85 -6.34 -14.77
N GLY A 209 -18.81 -7.46 -14.08
CA GLY A 209 -19.85 -7.89 -13.18
C GLY A 209 -20.18 -6.78 -12.17
N GLY A 210 -21.44 -6.66 -11.78
CA GLY A 210 -21.85 -5.58 -10.90
C GLY A 210 -21.20 -5.71 -9.52
N LEU A 211 -20.76 -4.60 -8.94
CA LEU A 211 -20.18 -4.53 -7.58
C LEU A 211 -21.00 -5.33 -6.56
N LEU A 212 -22.32 -5.23 -6.67
CA LEU A 212 -23.28 -5.88 -5.78
C LEU A 212 -23.27 -7.43 -5.93
N SER A 213 -23.07 -7.94 -7.15
CA SER A 213 -22.96 -9.39 -7.39
C SER A 213 -21.68 -9.96 -6.80
N THR A 214 -20.57 -9.26 -6.93
CA THR A 214 -19.27 -9.67 -6.37
C THR A 214 -19.27 -9.64 -4.84
N ILE A 215 -19.86 -8.61 -4.22
CA ILE A 215 -20.01 -8.55 -2.75
C ILE A 215 -20.83 -9.73 -2.22
N ARG A 216 -21.85 -10.17 -2.97
CA ARG A 216 -22.71 -11.31 -2.59
C ARG A 216 -22.07 -12.67 -2.85
N THR A 217 -20.93 -12.72 -3.53
CA THR A 217 -20.21 -13.98 -3.75
C THR A 217 -19.78 -14.58 -2.40
N PRO A 218 -20.09 -15.86 -2.15
CA PRO A 218 -19.75 -16.53 -0.89
C PRO A 218 -18.24 -16.44 -0.62
N GLY A 219 -17.88 -15.99 0.58
CA GLY A 219 -16.48 -15.83 1.03
C GLY A 219 -15.92 -14.42 0.86
N ILE A 220 -16.34 -13.64 -0.14
CA ILE A 220 -15.83 -12.26 -0.37
C ILE A 220 -16.07 -11.36 0.86
N ALA A 221 -17.28 -11.41 1.44
CA ALA A 221 -17.58 -10.63 2.64
C ALA A 221 -16.64 -11.00 3.82
N ALA A 222 -16.41 -12.29 4.06
CA ALA A 222 -15.54 -12.74 5.14
C ALA A 222 -14.07 -12.35 4.91
N ILE A 223 -13.57 -12.47 3.67
CA ILE A 223 -12.21 -12.06 3.30
C ILE A 223 -12.03 -10.55 3.51
N ASN A 224 -12.97 -9.74 3.04
CA ASN A 224 -12.90 -8.28 3.21
C ASN A 224 -13.02 -7.88 4.69
N THR A 225 -13.91 -8.50 5.46
CA THR A 225 -14.03 -8.23 6.91
C THR A 225 -12.73 -8.58 7.64
N ALA A 226 -12.13 -9.74 7.37
CA ALA A 226 -10.85 -10.13 7.95
C ALA A 226 -9.73 -9.16 7.53
N SER A 227 -9.71 -8.74 6.27
CA SER A 227 -8.74 -7.77 5.74
C SER A 227 -8.91 -6.41 6.42
N ILE A 228 -10.12 -5.89 6.50
CA ILE A 228 -10.42 -4.61 7.17
C ILE A 228 -9.99 -4.66 8.65
N ALA A 229 -10.35 -5.71 9.38
CA ALA A 229 -9.97 -5.88 10.78
C ALA A 229 -8.44 -5.95 10.95
N THR A 230 -7.74 -6.63 10.03
CA THR A 230 -6.27 -6.70 10.01
C THR A 230 -5.65 -5.31 9.84
N VAL A 231 -6.13 -4.56 8.85
CA VAL A 231 -5.59 -3.24 8.51
C VAL A 231 -5.94 -2.22 9.58
N LEU A 232 -7.16 -2.28 10.15
CA LEU A 232 -7.54 -1.51 11.32
C LEU A 232 -6.52 -1.71 12.46
N GLY A 233 -6.29 -2.95 12.86
CA GLY A 233 -5.35 -3.28 13.93
C GLY A 233 -3.92 -2.83 13.62
N PHE A 234 -3.47 -3.01 12.37
CA PHE A 234 -2.15 -2.57 11.95
C PHE A 234 -2.00 -1.04 12.09
N TYR A 235 -2.93 -0.25 11.54
CA TYR A 235 -2.82 1.21 11.53
C TYR A 235 -3.13 1.86 12.88
N VAL A 236 -3.80 1.18 13.82
CA VAL A 236 -3.90 1.66 15.22
C VAL A 236 -2.53 1.92 15.83
N LEU A 237 -1.57 1.01 15.64
CA LEU A 237 -0.20 1.17 16.16
C LEU A 237 0.71 1.88 15.16
N TYR A 238 0.67 1.50 13.87
CA TYR A 238 1.60 2.00 12.87
C TYR A 238 1.54 3.53 12.70
N THR A 239 0.34 4.12 12.72
CA THR A 239 0.18 5.58 12.61
C THR A 239 0.86 6.31 13.78
N TYR A 240 0.88 5.70 14.95
CA TYR A 240 1.44 6.29 16.18
C TYR A 240 2.70 5.55 16.64
N ILE A 241 3.42 4.92 15.71
CA ILE A 241 4.64 4.17 16.03
C ILE A 241 5.73 5.08 16.60
N ALA A 242 5.85 6.32 16.11
CA ALA A 242 6.82 7.27 16.62
C ALA A 242 6.50 7.68 18.07
N PRO A 243 5.29 8.17 18.42
CA PRO A 243 4.92 8.39 19.82
C PRO A 243 5.08 7.16 20.72
N PHE A 244 4.81 5.96 20.20
CA PHE A 244 4.98 4.73 20.96
C PHE A 244 6.45 4.48 21.31
N VAL A 245 7.36 4.57 20.31
CA VAL A 245 8.80 4.35 20.49
C VAL A 245 9.41 5.43 21.41
N GLU A 246 9.08 6.70 21.21
CA GLU A 246 9.61 7.80 22.01
C GLU A 246 9.20 7.71 23.49
N ARG A 247 7.92 7.40 23.76
CA ARG A 247 7.43 7.29 25.14
C ARG A 247 7.80 5.99 25.84
N ALA A 248 8.20 4.96 25.08
CA ALA A 248 8.71 3.71 25.63
C ALA A 248 10.11 3.86 26.25
N GLY A 249 10.82 4.99 26.01
CA GLY A 249 12.16 5.24 26.54
C GLY A 249 13.23 4.30 25.99
N LEU A 250 13.09 3.89 24.73
CA LEU A 250 13.99 2.94 24.08
C LEU A 250 15.28 3.64 23.62
N ASP A 251 16.42 2.94 23.73
CA ASP A 251 17.72 3.40 23.22
C ASP A 251 17.86 3.28 21.69
N VAL A 252 16.72 3.36 20.97
CA VAL A 252 16.69 3.24 19.51
C VAL A 252 15.72 4.26 18.90
N SER A 253 16.05 4.74 17.71
CA SER A 253 15.21 5.68 16.98
C SER A 253 14.00 4.99 16.34
N THR A 254 12.91 5.73 16.11
CA THR A 254 11.76 5.27 15.32
C THR A 254 12.20 4.79 13.93
N GLY A 255 13.18 5.47 13.30
CA GLY A 255 13.75 5.05 12.02
C GLY A 255 14.37 3.66 12.07
N THR A 256 15.08 3.31 13.16
CA THR A 256 15.65 1.97 13.36
C THR A 256 14.55 0.91 13.48
N VAL A 257 13.50 1.18 14.28
CA VAL A 257 12.37 0.26 14.44
C VAL A 257 11.67 0.02 13.10
N LEU A 258 11.42 1.08 12.32
CA LEU A 258 10.81 0.97 10.99
C LEU A 258 11.74 0.29 9.97
N PHE A 259 13.06 0.46 10.08
CA PHE A 259 14.03 -0.26 9.23
C PHE A 259 13.98 -1.77 9.50
N VAL A 260 14.00 -2.17 10.76
CA VAL A 260 13.89 -3.58 11.16
C VAL A 260 12.54 -4.17 10.73
N PHE A 261 11.46 -3.41 10.88
CA PHE A 261 10.14 -3.76 10.34
C PHE A 261 10.18 -3.96 8.81
N GLY A 262 10.81 -3.05 8.08
CA GLY A 262 10.98 -3.15 6.63
C GLY A 262 11.73 -4.40 6.18
N LEU A 263 12.82 -4.75 6.88
CA LEU A 263 13.57 -6.00 6.62
C LEU A 263 12.67 -7.23 6.83
N GLY A 264 11.91 -7.25 7.92
CA GLY A 264 10.94 -8.32 8.16
C GLY A 264 9.90 -8.42 7.05
N SER A 265 9.40 -7.28 6.54
CA SER A 265 8.40 -7.22 5.48
C SER A 265 8.87 -7.90 4.19
N MET A 266 10.16 -7.78 3.83
CA MET A 266 10.72 -8.49 2.67
C MET A 266 10.63 -10.02 2.84
N GLY A 267 10.93 -10.52 4.05
CA GLY A 267 10.79 -11.94 4.38
C GLY A 267 9.34 -12.41 4.28
N GLY A 268 8.40 -11.58 4.71
CA GLY A 268 6.96 -11.86 4.64
C GLY A 268 6.43 -11.95 3.20
N VAL A 269 6.86 -11.06 2.31
CA VAL A 269 6.52 -11.10 0.88
C VAL A 269 7.02 -12.41 0.26
N TRP A 270 8.28 -12.78 0.55
CA TRP A 270 8.84 -14.04 0.07
C TRP A 270 8.08 -15.26 0.60
N PHE A 271 7.79 -15.29 1.90
CA PHE A 271 7.00 -16.36 2.53
C PHE A 271 5.62 -16.50 1.88
N ALA A 272 4.90 -15.40 1.70
CA ALA A 272 3.59 -15.40 1.05
C ALA A 272 3.67 -15.92 -0.39
N GLY A 273 4.66 -15.47 -1.18
CA GLY A 273 4.87 -15.91 -2.55
C GLY A 273 5.12 -17.42 -2.69
N THR A 274 5.74 -18.05 -1.68
CA THR A 274 6.03 -19.50 -1.70
C THR A 274 4.88 -20.36 -1.15
N THR A 275 3.99 -19.77 -0.33
CA THR A 275 2.97 -20.54 0.41
C THR A 275 1.54 -20.29 -0.09
N ALA A 276 1.29 -19.17 -0.78
CA ALA A 276 -0.05 -18.75 -1.22
C ALA A 276 -0.78 -19.82 -2.05
N ASP A 277 -0.03 -20.54 -2.91
CA ASP A 277 -0.64 -21.54 -3.80
C ASP A 277 -0.98 -22.86 -3.10
N ARG A 278 -0.19 -23.23 -2.10
CA ARG A 278 -0.27 -24.58 -1.51
C ARG A 278 -0.99 -24.60 -0.15
N ARG A 279 -0.87 -23.55 0.65
CA ARG A 279 -1.35 -23.53 2.04
C ARG A 279 -1.93 -22.18 2.42
N LEU A 280 -2.73 -21.55 1.56
CA LEU A 280 -3.26 -20.21 1.70
C LEU A 280 -3.87 -19.95 3.09
N ARG A 281 -4.79 -20.81 3.51
CA ARG A 281 -5.47 -20.69 4.82
C ARG A 281 -4.50 -20.76 5.99
N THR A 282 -3.66 -21.82 6.02
CA THR A 282 -2.70 -22.02 7.12
C THR A 282 -1.73 -20.86 7.21
N ALA A 283 -1.17 -20.42 6.06
CA ALA A 283 -0.26 -19.29 6.00
C ALA A 283 -0.93 -17.99 6.49
N THR A 284 -2.17 -17.73 6.09
CA THR A 284 -2.93 -16.55 6.54
C THR A 284 -3.15 -16.58 8.05
N LEU A 285 -3.63 -17.69 8.59
CA LEU A 285 -3.87 -17.83 10.03
C LEU A 285 -2.57 -17.74 10.85
N SER A 286 -1.48 -18.33 10.36
CA SER A 286 -0.16 -18.25 11.03
C SER A 286 0.35 -16.82 11.10
N LEU A 287 0.27 -16.07 9.98
CA LEU A 287 0.71 -14.68 9.97
C LEU A 287 -0.19 -13.77 10.82
N LEU A 288 -1.52 -13.97 10.81
CA LEU A 288 -2.44 -13.20 11.66
C LEU A 288 -2.21 -13.50 13.15
N ALA A 289 -2.01 -14.77 13.52
CA ALA A 289 -1.70 -15.16 14.88
C ALA A 289 -0.35 -14.58 15.34
N LEU A 290 0.68 -14.63 14.47
CA LEU A 290 1.99 -14.05 14.73
C LEU A 290 1.89 -12.52 14.90
N ALA A 291 1.13 -11.82 14.05
CA ALA A 291 0.90 -10.39 14.18
C ALA A 291 0.22 -10.05 15.52
N THR A 292 -0.80 -10.83 15.92
CA THR A 292 -1.46 -10.66 17.23
C THR A 292 -0.47 -10.85 18.37
N LEU A 293 0.38 -11.88 18.30
CA LEU A 293 1.40 -12.16 19.31
C LEU A 293 2.43 -11.01 19.40
N CYS A 294 2.88 -10.46 18.28
CA CYS A 294 3.79 -9.31 18.26
C CYS A 294 3.18 -8.10 18.98
N LEU A 295 1.89 -7.82 18.75
CA LEU A 295 1.19 -6.71 19.41
C LEU A 295 1.02 -6.95 20.91
N VAL A 296 0.71 -8.16 21.33
CA VAL A 296 0.69 -8.54 22.76
C VAL A 296 2.09 -8.36 23.36
N THR A 297 3.14 -8.78 22.66
CA THR A 297 4.54 -8.58 23.11
C THR A 297 4.88 -7.08 23.27
N PHE A 298 4.43 -6.21 22.36
CA PHE A 298 4.59 -4.76 22.51
C PHE A 298 3.82 -4.21 23.73
N GLY A 299 2.64 -4.75 24.02
CA GLY A 299 1.85 -4.37 25.19
C GLY A 299 2.52 -4.79 26.53
N LEU A 300 3.14 -5.97 26.56
CA LEU A 300 3.77 -6.51 27.79
C LEU A 300 5.21 -6.02 27.97
N PHE A 301 5.98 -5.92 26.90
CA PHE A 301 7.43 -5.69 26.91
C PHE A 301 7.85 -4.47 26.07
N GLY A 302 6.95 -3.49 25.89
CA GLY A 302 7.20 -2.31 25.07
C GLY A 302 8.39 -1.43 25.53
N HIS A 303 8.83 -1.56 26.77
CA HIS A 303 10.02 -0.88 27.32
C HIS A 303 11.35 -1.64 27.06
N SER A 304 11.31 -2.83 26.48
CA SER A 304 12.48 -3.62 26.15
C SER A 304 12.87 -3.39 24.68
N THR A 305 14.04 -2.79 24.44
CA THR A 305 14.57 -2.57 23.10
C THR A 305 14.65 -3.87 22.30
N ALA A 306 15.12 -4.97 22.90
CA ALA A 306 15.22 -6.27 22.24
C ALA A 306 13.85 -6.81 21.84
N ALA A 307 12.85 -6.72 22.74
CA ALA A 307 11.49 -7.17 22.45
C ALA A 307 10.83 -6.35 21.34
N VAL A 308 11.04 -5.03 21.35
CA VAL A 308 10.49 -4.14 20.30
C VAL A 308 11.17 -4.38 18.95
N LEU A 309 12.49 -4.55 18.88
CA LEU A 309 13.17 -4.83 17.62
C LEU A 309 12.81 -6.21 17.05
N LEU A 310 12.82 -7.26 17.88
CA LEU A 310 12.37 -8.59 17.43
C LEU A 310 10.90 -8.58 17.01
N GLY A 311 10.05 -7.95 17.82
CA GLY A 311 8.64 -7.80 17.52
C GLY A 311 8.42 -7.00 16.23
N ALA A 312 9.17 -5.92 15.99
CA ALA A 312 9.10 -5.12 14.77
C ALA A 312 9.49 -5.93 13.53
N PHE A 313 10.56 -6.74 13.62
CA PHE A 313 10.95 -7.65 12.53
C PHE A 313 9.85 -8.64 12.17
N LEU A 314 9.31 -9.33 13.17
CA LEU A 314 8.25 -10.32 12.97
C LEU A 314 6.93 -9.67 12.51
N TRP A 315 6.57 -8.53 13.10
CA TRP A 315 5.38 -7.75 12.70
C TRP A 315 5.51 -7.24 11.27
N GLY A 316 6.70 -6.77 10.87
CA GLY A 316 7.01 -6.45 9.48
C GLY A 316 6.79 -7.64 8.55
N GLY A 317 7.28 -8.82 8.94
CA GLY A 317 7.06 -10.06 8.20
C GLY A 317 5.58 -10.38 7.99
N THR A 318 4.75 -10.19 9.01
CA THR A 318 3.30 -10.38 8.87
C THR A 318 2.68 -9.37 7.92
N HIS A 319 3.08 -8.09 8.03
CA HIS A 319 2.57 -7.03 7.16
C HIS A 319 2.96 -7.22 5.69
N GLY A 320 4.17 -7.69 5.41
CA GLY A 320 4.61 -7.98 4.03
C GLY A 320 3.85 -9.16 3.40
N GLY A 321 3.50 -10.17 4.22
CA GLY A 321 2.87 -11.40 3.71
C GLY A 321 1.35 -11.37 3.63
N ILE A 322 0.67 -10.83 4.63
CA ILE A 322 -0.81 -10.86 4.75
C ILE A 322 -1.52 -10.25 3.53
N PRO A 323 -1.13 -9.09 3.00
CA PRO A 323 -1.80 -8.50 1.84
C PRO A 323 -1.85 -9.44 0.64
N THR A 324 -0.73 -10.09 0.32
CA THR A 324 -0.63 -11.04 -0.80
C THR A 324 -1.57 -12.22 -0.60
N LEU A 325 -1.62 -12.78 0.61
CA LEU A 325 -2.50 -13.92 0.93
C LEU A 325 -3.97 -13.53 0.86
N MET A 326 -4.34 -12.38 1.41
CA MET A 326 -5.73 -11.88 1.40
C MET A 326 -6.20 -11.53 -0.02
N GLN A 327 -5.36 -10.89 -0.84
CA GLN A 327 -5.66 -10.64 -2.26
C GLN A 327 -5.84 -11.96 -3.02
N THR A 328 -4.95 -12.92 -2.80
CA THR A 328 -5.05 -14.25 -3.43
C THR A 328 -6.36 -14.94 -3.05
N ALA A 329 -6.75 -14.86 -1.77
CA ALA A 329 -8.03 -15.39 -1.31
C ALA A 329 -9.22 -14.72 -2.03
N GLY A 330 -9.21 -13.39 -2.16
CA GLY A 330 -10.25 -12.61 -2.84
C GLY A 330 -10.40 -12.99 -4.31
N VAL A 331 -9.28 -13.08 -5.04
CA VAL A 331 -9.27 -13.46 -6.46
C VAL A 331 -9.76 -14.91 -6.65
N ARG A 332 -9.38 -15.84 -5.78
CA ARG A 332 -9.84 -17.23 -5.83
C ARG A 332 -11.31 -17.39 -5.49
N ALA A 333 -11.84 -16.56 -4.59
CA ALA A 333 -13.25 -16.59 -4.23
C ALA A 333 -14.18 -16.05 -5.33
N ALA A 334 -13.67 -15.18 -6.21
CA ALA A 334 -14.44 -14.59 -7.32
C ALA A 334 -13.73 -14.76 -8.66
N PRO A 335 -13.54 -15.98 -9.18
CA PRO A 335 -12.78 -16.25 -10.41
C PRO A 335 -13.42 -15.63 -11.65
N GLN A 336 -14.72 -15.33 -11.61
CA GLN A 336 -15.48 -14.75 -12.73
C GLN A 336 -15.34 -13.21 -12.79
N ASP A 337 -14.94 -12.55 -11.69
CA ASP A 337 -14.77 -11.10 -11.61
C ASP A 337 -13.62 -10.75 -10.63
N PRO A 338 -12.39 -11.16 -10.92
CA PRO A 338 -11.23 -10.95 -10.05
C PRO A 338 -10.87 -9.47 -9.89
N ASP A 339 -11.14 -8.65 -10.90
CA ASP A 339 -10.84 -7.20 -10.88
C ASP A 339 -11.74 -6.48 -9.88
N THR A 340 -13.03 -6.80 -9.85
CA THR A 340 -13.96 -6.22 -8.85
C THR A 340 -13.64 -6.72 -7.45
N ALA A 341 -13.29 -8.00 -7.28
CA ALA A 341 -12.87 -8.54 -5.99
C ALA A 341 -11.62 -7.83 -5.46
N ASN A 342 -10.63 -7.57 -6.32
CA ASN A 342 -9.43 -6.82 -5.96
C ASN A 342 -9.74 -5.34 -5.63
N SER A 343 -10.64 -4.71 -6.38
CA SER A 343 -11.06 -3.32 -6.11
C SER A 343 -11.77 -3.19 -4.75
N LEU A 344 -12.61 -4.17 -4.39
CA LEU A 344 -13.25 -4.26 -3.08
C LEU A 344 -12.21 -4.42 -1.97
N TRP A 345 -11.20 -5.26 -2.18
CA TRP A 345 -10.13 -5.46 -1.23
C TRP A 345 -9.31 -4.17 -1.02
N VAL A 346 -8.92 -3.46 -2.10
CA VAL A 346 -8.21 -2.18 -2.02
C VAL A 346 -9.03 -1.12 -1.28
N THR A 347 -10.34 -1.04 -1.57
CA THR A 347 -11.26 -0.13 -0.86
C THR A 347 -11.32 -0.49 0.63
N GLY A 348 -11.49 -1.76 0.97
CA GLY A 348 -11.47 -2.26 2.34
C GLY A 348 -10.14 -1.94 3.06
N TRP A 349 -9.00 -2.08 2.37
CA TRP A 349 -7.69 -1.70 2.89
C TRP A 349 -7.64 -0.23 3.31
N ASN A 350 -8.07 0.68 2.45
CA ASN A 350 -8.07 2.12 2.74
C ASN A 350 -9.08 2.49 3.85
N ILE A 351 -10.24 1.84 3.91
CA ILE A 351 -11.20 1.99 5.01
C ILE A 351 -10.55 1.53 6.33
N GLY A 352 -9.87 0.38 6.30
CA GLY A 352 -9.14 -0.15 7.45
C GLY A 352 -8.03 0.82 7.92
N MET A 353 -7.27 1.39 6.98
CA MET A 353 -6.22 2.38 7.27
C MET A 353 -6.81 3.64 7.92
N ALA A 354 -7.85 4.21 7.33
CA ALA A 354 -8.51 5.41 7.86
C ALA A 354 -9.11 5.14 9.25
N GLY A 355 -9.85 4.05 9.40
CA GLY A 355 -10.47 3.66 10.66
C GLY A 355 -9.44 3.33 11.74
N GLY A 356 -8.36 2.61 11.38
CA GLY A 356 -7.28 2.25 12.30
C GLY A 356 -6.54 3.48 12.84
N SER A 357 -6.20 4.41 11.95
CA SER A 357 -5.58 5.67 12.35
C SER A 357 -6.49 6.49 13.29
N LEU A 358 -7.79 6.57 13.00
CA LEU A 358 -8.76 7.26 13.85
C LEU A 358 -8.94 6.59 15.21
N LEU A 359 -9.09 5.27 15.23
CA LEU A 359 -9.19 4.48 16.47
C LEU A 359 -7.91 4.60 17.31
N GLY A 360 -6.74 4.54 16.68
CA GLY A 360 -5.46 4.74 17.35
C GLY A 360 -5.34 6.12 17.99
N GLY A 361 -5.77 7.18 17.30
CA GLY A 361 -5.83 8.53 17.86
C GLY A 361 -6.75 8.65 19.07
N THR A 362 -7.90 7.96 19.00
CA THR A 362 -8.85 7.90 20.13
C THR A 362 -8.26 7.14 21.32
N ALA A 363 -7.61 5.98 21.07
CA ALA A 363 -6.96 5.19 22.10
C ALA A 363 -5.80 5.97 22.75
N LEU A 364 -4.98 6.63 21.92
CA LEU A 364 -3.88 7.49 22.38
C LEU A 364 -4.37 8.62 23.29
N THR A 365 -5.46 9.30 22.90
CA THR A 365 -6.00 10.43 23.66
C THR A 365 -6.64 10.00 24.99
N ARG A 366 -7.32 8.85 25.01
CA ARG A 366 -8.08 8.39 26.18
C ARG A 366 -7.25 7.57 27.17
N ALA A 367 -6.29 6.80 26.70
CA ALA A 367 -5.59 5.81 27.50
C ALA A 367 -4.06 5.79 27.27
N GLY A 368 -3.52 6.74 26.49
CA GLY A 368 -2.09 6.86 26.25
C GLY A 368 -1.54 5.83 25.25
N THR A 369 -0.21 5.86 25.04
CA THR A 369 0.47 5.00 24.08
C THR A 369 0.41 3.50 24.43
N GLY A 370 0.32 3.18 25.73
CA GLY A 370 0.21 1.78 26.18
C GLY A 370 -1.07 1.08 25.72
N ALA A 371 -2.14 1.83 25.40
CA ALA A 371 -3.38 1.25 24.88
C ALA A 371 -3.30 0.82 23.40
N LEU A 372 -2.38 1.39 22.63
CA LEU A 372 -2.25 1.15 21.20
C LEU A 372 -2.02 -0.34 20.86
N PRO A 373 -1.04 -1.04 21.47
CA PRO A 373 -0.80 -2.44 21.17
C PRO A 373 -1.99 -3.34 21.52
N TRP A 374 -2.69 -3.08 22.62
CA TRP A 374 -3.84 -3.88 23.05
C TRP A 374 -5.05 -3.68 22.15
N THR A 375 -5.34 -2.44 21.75
CA THR A 375 -6.41 -2.13 20.80
C THR A 375 -6.13 -2.80 19.45
N ALA A 376 -4.89 -2.73 18.98
CA ALA A 376 -4.45 -3.38 17.75
C ALA A 376 -4.56 -4.91 17.85
N ALA A 377 -4.12 -5.52 18.96
CA ALA A 377 -4.19 -6.96 19.18
C ALA A 377 -5.63 -7.48 19.18
N ALA A 378 -6.56 -6.76 19.81
CA ALA A 378 -7.98 -7.12 19.83
C ALA A 378 -8.58 -7.18 18.41
N LEU A 379 -8.24 -6.20 17.55
CA LEU A 379 -8.70 -6.16 16.16
C LEU A 379 -8.07 -7.28 15.31
N LEU A 380 -6.78 -7.58 15.51
CA LEU A 380 -6.15 -8.70 14.83
C LEU A 380 -6.69 -10.06 15.31
N ALA A 381 -7.00 -10.20 16.60
CA ALA A 381 -7.67 -11.39 17.12
C ALA A 381 -9.06 -11.59 16.46
N ALA A 382 -9.81 -10.51 16.23
CA ALA A 382 -11.05 -10.56 15.45
C ALA A 382 -10.82 -11.01 14.00
N ALA A 383 -9.72 -10.56 13.36
CA ALA A 383 -9.34 -11.03 12.03
C ALA A 383 -8.98 -12.52 12.00
N VAL A 384 -8.23 -13.00 13.02
CA VAL A 384 -7.96 -14.45 13.22
C VAL A 384 -9.25 -15.23 13.32
N LEU A 385 -10.17 -14.79 14.17
CA LEU A 385 -11.46 -15.44 14.36
C LEU A 385 -12.29 -15.48 13.10
N THR A 386 -12.42 -14.34 12.39
CA THR A 386 -13.15 -14.26 11.13
C THR A 386 -12.57 -15.22 10.08
N THR A 387 -11.23 -15.24 9.93
CA THR A 387 -10.53 -16.16 9.01
C THR A 387 -10.72 -17.61 9.43
N ALA A 388 -10.70 -17.89 10.74
CA ALA A 388 -10.90 -19.23 11.28
C ALA A 388 -12.32 -19.75 11.03
N LEU A 389 -13.33 -18.91 11.11
CA LEU A 389 -14.73 -19.27 10.88
C LEU A 389 -15.07 -19.38 9.37
N ALA A 390 -14.38 -18.64 8.51
CA ALA A 390 -14.62 -18.61 7.06
C ALA A 390 -14.08 -19.85 6.31
N ARG A 391 -14.23 -21.05 6.89
CA ARG A 391 -13.64 -22.30 6.37
C ARG A 391 -14.16 -22.74 5.01
N ARG A 392 -15.44 -22.52 4.70
CA ARG A 392 -16.10 -23.12 3.53
C ARG A 392 -15.88 -22.31 2.24
N ASN A 393 -15.96 -20.99 2.30
CA ASN A 393 -16.08 -20.15 1.11
C ASN A 393 -15.00 -19.07 0.99
N GLY A 394 -14.39 -18.63 2.11
CA GLY A 394 -13.36 -17.57 2.08
C GLY A 394 -11.93 -18.12 2.08
N PHE A 395 -11.70 -19.07 2.99
CA PHE A 395 -10.39 -19.69 3.18
C PHE A 395 -10.58 -21.21 3.29
N PRO A 396 -10.86 -21.92 2.18
CA PRO A 396 -11.02 -23.36 2.21
C PRO A 396 -9.73 -24.02 2.74
N PRO A 397 -9.82 -25.16 3.45
CA PRO A 397 -8.64 -25.98 3.77
C PRO A 397 -7.94 -26.39 2.47
N ALA A 398 -6.63 -26.58 2.52
CA ALA A 398 -5.92 -27.24 1.43
C ALA A 398 -6.37 -28.70 1.37
N ASP A 399 -6.72 -29.19 0.19
CA ASP A 399 -6.99 -30.60 -0.08
C ASP A 399 -5.75 -31.43 0.13
#